data_9dadb3f6f6e18b9cb4b47d2283ffa631
#
_entry.id   9dadb3f6f6e18b9cb4b47d2283ffa631
#
_cell.length_a   1.000
_cell.length_b   1.000
_cell.length_c   1.000
_cell.angle_alpha   90.00
_cell.angle_beta   90.00
_cell.angle_gamma   90.00
#
_symmetry.space_group_name_H-M   'P 1'
#
loop_
_entity.id
_entity.type
_entity.pdbx_description
1 polymer ?
#
loop_
_entity_poly.entity_id
_entity_poly.type
_entity_poly.pdbx_seq_one_letter_code
_entity_poly.pdbx_strand_id
1 'polypeptide(L)'
;MDDQLQKIKTEYRVHDGLLMYENQRHLIISCPWFAALQLGLENTLGDMGAATLVTSAARTWGTRMLKMYTPLVKGMHFEEKIKYIIQTYNTAGWGLAELIEFQTDPARIVIKKTQPYYKDRYKGSADGPRCYLYLGVTRIIEGLAKAEGFPELETTETKCIAKGDPHCEFVLEPSSLG
;
A
#
# COMPACT_ATOMS: atom_id res chain seq x y z
N MET A 1 -4.01 14.30 13.71
CA MET A 1 -2.72 13.72 13.23
C MET A 1 -1.79 13.35 14.39
N ASP A 2 -1.62 14.22 15.40
CA ASP A 2 -0.76 13.92 16.58
C ASP A 2 -1.28 12.76 17.45
N ASP A 3 -2.59 12.63 17.61
CA ASP A 3 -3.20 11.63 18.50
C ASP A 3 -3.03 10.19 17.98
N GLN A 4 -3.12 9.97 16.66
CA GLN A 4 -2.87 8.66 16.04
C GLN A 4 -1.38 8.29 16.03
N LEU A 5 -0.48 9.26 15.81
CA LEU A 5 0.96 9.06 15.94
C LEU A 5 1.37 8.73 17.38
N GLN A 6 0.73 9.39 18.36
CA GLN A 6 0.92 9.10 19.77
C GLN A 6 0.43 7.69 20.12
N LYS A 7 -0.71 7.29 19.59
CA LYS A 7 -1.30 5.96 19.79
C LYS A 7 -0.40 4.85 19.23
N ILE A 8 0.15 5.00 18.02
CA ILE A 8 1.09 4.03 17.44
C ILE A 8 2.39 3.93 18.25
N LYS A 9 2.95 5.07 18.70
CA LYS A 9 4.15 5.07 19.56
C LYS A 9 3.94 4.36 20.89
N THR A 10 2.72 4.38 21.44
CA THR A 10 2.38 3.72 22.70
C THR A 10 1.97 2.25 22.55
N GLU A 11 1.57 1.82 21.35
CA GLU A 11 1.08 0.47 21.10
C GLU A 11 2.17 -0.50 20.62
N TYR A 12 3.32 -0.01 20.10
CA TYR A 12 4.47 -0.85 19.84
C TYR A 12 5.15 -1.29 21.13
N ARG A 13 5.15 -2.59 21.39
CA ARG A 13 5.79 -3.19 22.58
C ARG A 13 6.98 -4.03 22.15
N VAL A 14 8.13 -3.77 22.76
CA VAL A 14 9.31 -4.63 22.60
C VAL A 14 9.43 -5.49 23.85
N HIS A 15 9.30 -6.79 23.71
CA HIS A 15 9.50 -7.78 24.77
C HIS A 15 10.30 -8.94 24.18
N ASP A 16 11.40 -9.32 24.85
CA ASP A 16 12.27 -10.44 24.43
C ASP A 16 12.73 -10.37 22.96
N GLY A 17 13.03 -9.16 22.46
CA GLY A 17 13.44 -8.94 21.08
C GLY A 17 12.30 -9.00 20.05
N LEU A 18 11.06 -9.10 20.49
CA LEU A 18 9.88 -9.06 19.62
C LEU A 18 9.26 -7.67 19.63
N LEU A 19 9.14 -7.06 18.46
CA LEU A 19 8.34 -5.85 18.28
C LEU A 19 6.91 -6.27 17.96
N MET A 20 5.97 -5.97 18.85
CA MET A 20 4.56 -6.33 18.70
C MET A 20 3.70 -5.08 18.51
N TYR A 21 2.75 -5.17 17.59
CA TYR A 21 1.69 -4.18 17.37
C TYR A 21 0.39 -4.93 17.05
N GLU A 22 -0.70 -4.65 17.78
CA GLU A 22 -2.00 -5.32 17.63
C GLU A 22 -1.90 -6.84 17.53
N ASN A 23 -1.15 -7.47 18.44
CA ASN A 23 -0.88 -8.91 18.47
C ASN A 23 -0.14 -9.48 17.25
N GLN A 24 0.44 -8.62 16.42
CA GLN A 24 1.30 -9.05 15.31
C GLN A 24 2.77 -8.72 15.57
N ARG A 25 3.64 -9.61 15.11
CA ARG A 25 5.08 -9.37 15.14
C ARG A 25 5.47 -8.48 13.98
N HIS A 26 6.19 -7.41 14.28
CA HIS A 26 6.72 -6.45 13.33
C HIS A 26 8.25 -6.47 13.29
N LEU A 27 8.81 -5.92 12.22
CA LEU A 27 10.21 -5.58 12.06
C LEU A 27 10.32 -4.11 11.68
N ILE A 28 11.31 -3.42 12.23
CA ILE A 28 11.72 -2.10 11.73
C ILE A 28 12.81 -2.33 10.69
N ILE A 29 12.53 -1.96 9.46
CA ILE A 29 13.46 -2.10 8.33
C ILE A 29 13.70 -0.72 7.72
N SER A 30 14.95 -0.38 7.44
CA SER A 30 15.27 0.89 6.81
C SER A 30 14.83 0.95 5.34
N CYS A 31 14.33 2.09 4.89
CA CYS A 31 13.95 2.30 3.49
C CYS A 31 15.10 1.97 2.50
N PRO A 32 16.37 2.37 2.74
CA PRO A 32 17.48 1.99 1.88
C PRO A 32 17.67 0.48 1.74
N TRP A 33 17.45 -0.30 2.82
CA TRP A 33 17.55 -1.76 2.76
C TRP A 33 16.46 -2.36 1.85
N PHE A 34 15.22 -1.88 2.01
CA PHE A 34 14.10 -2.33 1.17
C PHE A 34 14.32 -1.97 -0.31
N ALA A 35 14.79 -0.76 -0.59
CA ALA A 35 15.12 -0.34 -1.94
C ALA A 35 16.25 -1.16 -2.55
N ALA A 36 17.28 -1.53 -1.76
CA ALA A 36 18.37 -2.40 -2.18
C ALA A 36 17.88 -3.83 -2.48
N LEU A 37 16.98 -4.37 -1.66
CA LEU A 37 16.36 -5.67 -1.90
C LEU A 37 15.61 -5.68 -3.23
N GLN A 38 14.77 -4.67 -3.47
CA GLN A 38 14.01 -4.56 -4.73
C GLN A 38 14.96 -4.48 -5.93
N LEU A 39 15.99 -3.63 -5.86
CA LEU A 39 16.99 -3.53 -6.93
C LEU A 39 17.73 -4.86 -7.16
N GLY A 40 18.09 -5.57 -6.09
CA GLY A 40 18.70 -6.90 -6.19
C GLY A 40 17.82 -7.90 -6.94
N LEU A 41 16.50 -7.87 -6.70
CA LEU A 41 15.54 -8.67 -7.45
C LEU A 41 15.47 -8.25 -8.92
N GLU A 42 15.43 -6.95 -9.21
CA GLU A 42 15.41 -6.41 -10.57
C GLU A 42 16.68 -6.80 -11.35
N ASN A 43 17.84 -6.69 -10.73
CA ASN A 43 19.11 -7.09 -11.33
C ASN A 43 19.23 -8.60 -11.59
N THR A 44 18.55 -9.42 -10.77
CA THR A 44 18.64 -10.89 -10.85
C THR A 44 17.60 -11.49 -11.80
N LEU A 45 16.37 -10.96 -11.74
CA LEU A 45 15.19 -11.51 -12.42
C LEU A 45 14.74 -10.67 -13.62
N GLY A 46 15.37 -9.52 -13.84
CA GLY A 46 14.86 -8.47 -14.71
C GLY A 46 13.64 -7.77 -14.12
N ASP A 47 13.27 -6.63 -14.70
CA ASP A 47 12.18 -5.77 -14.21
C ASP A 47 10.83 -6.51 -14.13
N MET A 48 10.47 -7.26 -15.17
CA MET A 48 9.21 -8.01 -15.20
C MET A 48 9.18 -9.14 -14.17
N GLY A 49 10.29 -9.87 -14.01
CA GLY A 49 10.38 -10.95 -13.01
C GLY A 49 10.26 -10.42 -11.59
N ALA A 50 10.97 -9.35 -11.27
CA ALA A 50 10.90 -8.68 -9.98
C ALA A 50 9.49 -8.11 -9.72
N ALA A 51 8.90 -7.42 -10.69
CA ALA A 51 7.54 -6.88 -10.59
C ALA A 51 6.53 -7.99 -10.29
N THR A 52 6.58 -9.10 -11.02
CA THR A 52 5.66 -10.23 -10.84
C THR A 52 5.79 -10.83 -9.45
N LEU A 53 7.03 -11.11 -9.01
CA LEU A 53 7.29 -11.72 -7.71
C LEU A 53 6.84 -10.82 -6.56
N VAL A 54 7.29 -9.55 -6.56
CA VAL A 54 7.01 -8.62 -5.45
C VAL A 54 5.54 -8.25 -5.41
N THR A 55 4.88 -8.05 -6.55
CA THR A 55 3.43 -7.78 -6.63
C THR A 55 2.63 -8.98 -6.09
N SER A 56 2.98 -10.20 -6.50
CA SER A 56 2.31 -11.40 -6.00
C SER A 56 2.44 -11.55 -4.48
N ALA A 57 3.64 -11.34 -3.95
CA ALA A 57 3.88 -11.36 -2.51
C ALA A 57 3.09 -10.26 -1.78
N ALA A 58 3.08 -9.04 -2.31
CA ALA A 58 2.35 -7.90 -1.76
C ALA A 58 0.84 -8.15 -1.75
N ARG A 59 0.26 -8.66 -2.84
CA ARG A 59 -1.18 -8.99 -2.93
C ARG A 59 -1.56 -10.13 -1.98
N THR A 60 -0.71 -11.15 -1.84
CA THR A 60 -0.91 -12.23 -0.86
C THR A 60 -0.93 -11.69 0.57
N TRP A 61 0.03 -10.82 0.90
CA TRP A 61 0.07 -10.13 2.18
C TRP A 61 -1.17 -9.25 2.39
N GLY A 62 -1.56 -8.43 1.42
CA GLY A 62 -2.76 -7.58 1.48
C GLY A 62 -4.04 -8.38 1.75
N THR A 63 -4.18 -9.56 1.13
CA THR A 63 -5.31 -10.47 1.39
C THR A 63 -5.34 -10.99 2.84
N ARG A 64 -4.17 -11.22 3.45
CA ARG A 64 -4.09 -11.60 4.88
C ARG A 64 -4.43 -10.41 5.78
N MET A 65 -3.91 -9.22 5.44
CA MET A 65 -4.16 -8.00 6.20
C MET A 65 -5.64 -7.58 6.17
N LEU A 66 -6.36 -7.84 5.07
CA LEU A 66 -7.80 -7.61 4.98
C LEU A 66 -8.56 -8.26 6.14
N LYS A 67 -8.22 -9.52 6.49
CA LYS A 67 -8.86 -10.22 7.61
C LYS A 67 -8.64 -9.53 8.95
N MET A 68 -7.48 -8.92 9.14
CA MET A 68 -7.15 -8.15 10.34
C MET A 68 -7.89 -6.81 10.38
N TYR A 69 -7.93 -6.10 9.26
CA TYR A 69 -8.54 -4.77 9.22
C TYR A 69 -10.07 -4.79 9.22
N THR A 70 -10.70 -5.82 8.65
CA THR A 70 -12.17 -5.91 8.58
C THR A 70 -12.87 -5.64 9.91
N PRO A 71 -12.48 -6.23 11.06
CA PRO A 71 -13.11 -5.91 12.34
C PRO A 71 -12.81 -4.50 12.84
N LEU A 72 -11.63 -3.94 12.53
CA LEU A 72 -11.20 -2.61 13.00
C LEU A 72 -11.99 -1.48 12.31
N VAL A 73 -12.41 -1.69 11.06
CA VAL A 73 -13.17 -0.69 10.28
C VAL A 73 -14.67 -0.96 10.26
N LYS A 74 -15.15 -1.90 11.07
CA LYS A 74 -16.58 -2.25 11.15
C LYS A 74 -17.41 -1.04 11.57
N GLY A 75 -18.47 -0.75 10.81
CA GLY A 75 -19.40 0.36 11.08
C GLY A 75 -18.95 1.72 10.54
N MET A 76 -17.75 1.84 9.97
CA MET A 76 -17.33 3.03 9.23
C MET A 76 -17.99 3.07 7.85
N HIS A 77 -18.24 4.26 7.29
CA HIS A 77 -18.55 4.41 5.87
C HIS A 77 -17.36 3.99 5.00
N PHE A 78 -17.61 3.52 3.77
CA PHE A 78 -16.54 2.94 2.95
C PHE A 78 -15.39 3.92 2.68
N GLU A 79 -15.68 5.18 2.41
CA GLU A 79 -14.65 6.22 2.24
C GLU A 79 -13.77 6.39 3.50
N GLU A 80 -14.38 6.31 4.69
CA GLU A 80 -13.65 6.37 5.97
C GLU A 80 -12.75 5.15 6.16
N LYS A 81 -13.21 3.94 5.73
CA LYS A 81 -12.39 2.73 5.75
C LYS A 81 -11.13 2.90 4.89
N ILE A 82 -11.28 3.46 3.68
CA ILE A 82 -10.15 3.74 2.79
C ILE A 82 -9.17 4.71 3.46
N LYS A 83 -9.66 5.82 4.00
CA LYS A 83 -8.84 6.81 4.71
C LYS A 83 -8.12 6.20 5.92
N TYR A 84 -8.79 5.34 6.67
CA TYR A 84 -8.19 4.62 7.81
C TYR A 84 -7.02 3.73 7.35
N ILE A 85 -7.20 2.93 6.29
CA ILE A 85 -6.14 2.09 5.73
C ILE A 85 -4.96 2.95 5.28
N ILE A 86 -5.21 3.98 4.48
CA ILE A 86 -4.15 4.90 3.98
C ILE A 86 -3.38 5.51 5.16
N GLN A 87 -4.09 6.02 6.17
CA GLN A 87 -3.47 6.66 7.33
C GLN A 87 -2.63 5.67 8.14
N THR A 88 -3.08 4.44 8.30
CA THR A 88 -2.32 3.39 9.01
C THR A 88 -0.97 3.16 8.34
N TYR A 89 -0.93 3.06 7.00
CA TYR A 89 0.32 2.85 6.27
C TYR A 89 1.19 4.10 6.19
N ASN A 90 0.61 5.29 6.15
CA ASN A 90 1.35 6.55 6.30
C ASN A 90 2.09 6.57 7.64
N THR A 91 1.41 6.20 8.71
CA THR A 91 1.96 6.19 10.07
C THR A 91 3.01 5.09 10.26
N ALA A 92 2.86 3.96 9.57
CA ALA A 92 3.85 2.88 9.55
C ALA A 92 5.10 3.20 8.70
N GLY A 93 5.18 4.40 8.10
CA GLY A 93 6.35 4.86 7.34
C GLY A 93 6.44 4.37 5.90
N TRP A 94 5.32 3.89 5.32
CA TRP A 94 5.29 3.43 3.91
C TRP A 94 5.31 4.57 2.89
N GLY A 95 5.30 5.80 3.35
CA GLY A 95 5.24 7.02 2.57
C GLY A 95 3.97 7.82 2.84
N LEU A 96 3.86 8.98 2.23
CA LEU A 96 2.68 9.83 2.36
C LEU A 96 1.73 9.57 1.20
N ALA A 97 0.56 9.02 1.50
CA ALA A 97 -0.51 8.80 0.55
C ALA A 97 -1.81 9.50 1.00
N GLU A 98 -2.65 9.86 0.05
CA GLU A 98 -3.94 10.51 0.27
C GLU A 98 -4.98 9.99 -0.73
N LEU A 99 -6.22 9.90 -0.29
CA LEU A 99 -7.38 9.67 -1.15
C LEU A 99 -7.72 10.98 -1.84
N ILE A 100 -7.63 11.03 -3.18
CA ILE A 100 -7.90 12.26 -3.94
C ILE A 100 -9.20 12.19 -4.73
N GLU A 101 -9.74 10.99 -4.97
CA GLU A 101 -11.03 10.80 -5.62
C GLU A 101 -11.72 9.58 -5.04
N PHE A 102 -13.03 9.71 -4.80
CA PHE A 102 -13.89 8.61 -4.39
C PHE A 102 -15.25 8.76 -5.07
N GLN A 103 -15.58 7.83 -5.95
CA GLN A 103 -16.87 7.74 -6.63
C GLN A 103 -17.45 6.34 -6.45
N THR A 104 -18.76 6.25 -6.35
CA THR A 104 -19.48 4.99 -6.16
C THR A 104 -20.13 4.46 -7.44
N ASP A 105 -20.47 5.34 -8.37
CA ASP A 105 -21.15 4.98 -9.62
C ASP A 105 -20.69 5.94 -10.76
N PRO A 106 -19.88 5.48 -11.75
CA PRO A 106 -19.14 4.22 -11.69
C PRO A 106 -18.12 4.21 -10.55
N ALA A 107 -17.87 3.03 -9.98
CA ALA A 107 -16.94 2.90 -8.86
C ALA A 107 -15.54 3.29 -9.29
N ARG A 108 -14.96 4.32 -8.65
CA ARG A 108 -13.62 4.81 -8.94
C ARG A 108 -12.96 5.38 -7.68
N ILE A 109 -11.75 4.93 -7.37
CA ILE A 109 -10.96 5.37 -6.23
C ILE A 109 -9.59 5.76 -6.73
N VAL A 110 -9.12 6.98 -6.41
CA VAL A 110 -7.78 7.43 -6.80
C VAL A 110 -6.98 7.79 -5.56
N ILE A 111 -5.81 7.17 -5.44
CA ILE A 111 -4.87 7.38 -4.33
C ILE A 111 -3.58 7.96 -4.89
N LYS A 112 -3.17 9.11 -4.36
CA LYS A 112 -1.89 9.75 -4.66
C LYS A 112 -0.88 9.44 -3.57
N LYS A 113 0.39 9.19 -3.93
CA LYS A 113 1.48 8.91 -2.99
C LYS A 113 2.73 9.72 -3.36
N THR A 114 3.31 10.43 -2.38
CA THR A 114 4.39 11.40 -2.63
C THR A 114 5.74 11.01 -2.05
N GLN A 115 5.82 10.06 -1.12
CA GLN A 115 7.06 9.67 -0.44
C GLN A 115 7.25 8.14 -0.46
N PRO A 116 7.46 7.51 -1.63
CA PRO A 116 7.74 6.09 -1.68
C PRO A 116 9.13 5.79 -1.08
N TYR A 117 9.29 4.61 -0.45
CA TYR A 117 10.55 4.19 0.21
C TYR A 117 11.76 4.15 -0.73
N TYR A 118 11.54 4.08 -2.03
CA TYR A 118 12.58 4.00 -3.07
C TYR A 118 12.87 5.34 -3.75
N LYS A 119 12.23 6.45 -3.34
CA LYS A 119 12.27 7.75 -4.02
C LYS A 119 13.68 8.20 -4.40
N ASP A 120 14.64 8.05 -3.49
CA ASP A 120 16.01 8.48 -3.71
C ASP A 120 16.82 7.52 -4.60
N ARG A 121 16.26 6.34 -4.88
CA ARG A 121 16.97 5.29 -5.63
C ARG A 121 16.85 5.46 -7.14
N TYR A 122 15.63 5.62 -7.64
CA TYR A 122 15.40 5.65 -9.10
C TYR A 122 15.52 7.04 -9.71
N LYS A 123 15.13 8.09 -8.99
CA LYS A 123 15.24 9.49 -9.43
C LYS A 123 14.70 9.75 -10.84
N GLY A 124 13.61 9.09 -11.22
CA GLY A 124 12.99 9.23 -12.54
C GLY A 124 13.68 8.47 -13.67
N SER A 125 14.50 7.46 -13.35
CA SER A 125 15.25 6.69 -14.34
C SER A 125 14.69 5.30 -14.67
N ALA A 126 13.57 4.91 -14.06
CA ALA A 126 12.97 3.60 -14.30
C ALA A 126 12.08 3.59 -15.55
N ASP A 127 12.12 2.50 -16.31
CA ASP A 127 11.29 2.32 -17.52
C ASP A 127 9.82 2.02 -17.19
N GLY A 128 9.51 1.59 -15.95
CA GLY A 128 8.18 1.23 -15.52
C GLY A 128 7.89 1.57 -14.06
N PRO A 129 6.64 1.34 -13.60
CA PRO A 129 6.24 1.53 -12.20
C PRO A 129 7.07 0.69 -11.25
N ARG A 130 7.31 1.18 -10.03
CA ARG A 130 8.13 0.54 -9.00
C ARG A 130 7.45 0.44 -7.62
N CYS A 131 6.18 0.82 -7.53
CA CYS A 131 5.42 0.76 -6.27
C CYS A 131 4.85 -0.64 -5.95
N TYR A 132 5.50 -1.71 -6.35
CA TYR A 132 5.02 -3.09 -6.25
C TYR A 132 4.42 -3.44 -4.87
N LEU A 133 5.07 -3.03 -3.78
CA LEU A 133 4.59 -3.33 -2.43
C LEU A 133 3.30 -2.59 -2.08
N TYR A 134 3.07 -1.40 -2.64
CA TYR A 134 1.85 -0.64 -2.36
C TYR A 134 0.60 -1.29 -2.95
N LEU A 135 0.74 -2.15 -3.95
CA LEU A 135 -0.33 -2.98 -4.48
C LEU A 135 -0.90 -3.97 -3.43
N GLY A 136 -0.16 -4.26 -2.37
CA GLY A 136 -0.70 -4.97 -1.21
C GLY A 136 -1.65 -4.12 -0.38
N VAL A 137 -1.40 -2.81 -0.25
CA VAL A 137 -2.29 -1.86 0.45
C VAL A 137 -3.58 -1.68 -0.34
N THR A 138 -3.49 -1.48 -1.65
CA THR A 138 -4.69 -1.35 -2.51
C THR A 138 -5.49 -2.64 -2.54
N ARG A 139 -4.86 -3.82 -2.41
CA ARG A 139 -5.55 -5.11 -2.29
C ARG A 139 -6.46 -5.20 -1.07
N ILE A 140 -6.08 -4.54 0.04
CA ILE A 140 -6.97 -4.44 1.22
C ILE A 140 -8.21 -3.64 0.87
N ILE A 141 -8.05 -2.51 0.18
CA ILE A 141 -9.14 -1.64 -0.25
C ILE A 141 -10.06 -2.35 -1.24
N GLU A 142 -9.52 -3.07 -2.24
CA GLU A 142 -10.28 -3.92 -3.16
C GLU A 142 -11.15 -4.93 -2.42
N GLY A 143 -10.58 -5.59 -1.40
CA GLY A 143 -11.31 -6.57 -0.59
C GLY A 143 -12.39 -5.95 0.27
N LEU A 144 -12.17 -4.75 0.83
CA LEU A 144 -13.19 -3.99 1.56
C LEU A 144 -14.31 -3.52 0.61
N ALA A 145 -13.97 -3.06 -0.60
CA ALA A 145 -14.96 -2.69 -1.62
C ALA A 145 -15.89 -3.85 -1.96
N LYS A 146 -15.33 -5.03 -2.19
CA LYS A 146 -16.09 -6.25 -2.45
C LYS A 146 -17.03 -6.61 -1.29
N ALA A 147 -16.58 -6.44 -0.05
CA ALA A 147 -17.40 -6.68 1.15
C ALA A 147 -18.55 -5.67 1.31
N GLU A 148 -18.43 -4.47 0.74
CA GLU A 148 -19.47 -3.42 0.71
C GLU A 148 -20.41 -3.55 -0.50
N GLY A 149 -20.23 -4.57 -1.35
CA GLY A 149 -21.08 -4.81 -2.52
C GLY A 149 -20.68 -4.05 -3.78
N PHE A 150 -19.48 -3.41 -3.79
CA PHE A 150 -18.93 -2.84 -5.02
C PHE A 150 -18.55 -3.95 -6.02
N PRO A 151 -18.51 -3.65 -7.33
CA PRO A 151 -17.96 -4.56 -8.33
C PRO A 151 -16.51 -4.92 -7.97
N GLU A 152 -15.98 -5.99 -8.55
CA GLU A 152 -14.59 -6.33 -8.36
C GLU A 152 -13.70 -5.22 -8.94
N LEU A 153 -12.95 -4.57 -8.07
CA LEU A 153 -12.03 -3.50 -8.44
C LEU A 153 -10.65 -4.07 -8.72
N GLU A 154 -9.97 -3.47 -9.69
CA GLU A 154 -8.58 -3.75 -10.01
C GLU A 154 -7.76 -2.47 -9.91
N THR A 155 -6.56 -2.57 -9.31
CA THR A 155 -5.65 -1.44 -9.13
C THR A 155 -4.66 -1.35 -10.28
N THR A 156 -4.56 -0.15 -10.88
CA THR A 156 -3.50 0.22 -11.82
C THR A 156 -2.67 1.36 -11.26
N GLU A 157 -1.33 1.24 -11.30
CA GLU A 157 -0.43 2.38 -11.03
C GLU A 157 -0.27 3.19 -12.33
N THR A 158 -0.94 4.35 -12.40
CA THR A 158 -1.00 5.21 -13.59
C THR A 158 0.16 6.19 -13.67
N LYS A 159 0.70 6.63 -12.52
CA LYS A 159 1.90 7.50 -12.40
C LYS A 159 2.86 6.92 -11.39
N CYS A 160 4.17 7.10 -11.62
CA CYS A 160 5.20 6.63 -10.71
C CYS A 160 6.40 7.58 -10.65
N ILE A 161 6.80 7.98 -9.44
CA ILE A 161 8.00 8.81 -9.20
C ILE A 161 9.26 8.17 -9.80
N ALA A 162 9.35 6.84 -9.79
CA ALA A 162 10.48 6.13 -10.38
C ALA A 162 10.63 6.37 -11.89
N LYS A 163 9.53 6.65 -12.60
CA LYS A 163 9.48 7.04 -14.01
C LYS A 163 9.74 8.51 -14.27
N GLY A 164 9.75 9.34 -13.23
CA GLY A 164 9.86 10.80 -13.34
C GLY A 164 8.55 11.55 -13.15
N ASP A 165 7.45 10.87 -12.87
CA ASP A 165 6.20 11.54 -12.56
C ASP A 165 6.30 12.31 -11.23
N PRO A 166 5.52 13.39 -11.01
CA PRO A 166 5.60 14.20 -9.79
C PRO A 166 5.13 13.46 -8.53
N HIS A 167 4.36 12.40 -8.70
CA HIS A 167 3.85 11.51 -7.63
C HIS A 167 3.52 10.13 -8.21
N CYS A 168 3.33 9.15 -7.33
CA CYS A 168 2.71 7.89 -7.73
C CYS A 168 1.18 8.01 -7.61
N GLU A 169 0.45 7.39 -8.53
CA GLU A 169 -1.01 7.41 -8.56
C GLU A 169 -1.53 6.00 -8.79
N PHE A 170 -2.48 5.59 -7.95
CA PHE A 170 -3.14 4.30 -8.02
C PHE A 170 -4.63 4.53 -8.28
N VAL A 171 -5.12 3.96 -9.36
CA VAL A 171 -6.53 4.00 -9.75
C VAL A 171 -7.13 2.62 -9.54
N LEU A 172 -8.20 2.54 -8.74
CA LEU A 172 -8.99 1.34 -8.53
C LEU A 172 -10.33 1.55 -9.22
N GLU A 173 -10.64 0.72 -10.18
CA GLU A 173 -11.89 0.78 -10.95
C GLU A 173 -12.35 -0.65 -11.32
N PRO A 174 -13.61 -0.84 -11.76
CA PRO A 174 -14.12 -2.15 -12.13
C PRO A 174 -13.21 -2.84 -13.13
N SER A 175 -12.91 -4.14 -12.89
CA SER A 175 -12.14 -4.95 -13.82
C SER A 175 -12.83 -5.02 -15.16
N SER A 176 -12.09 -4.76 -16.24
CA SER A 176 -12.59 -4.90 -17.62
C SER A 176 -12.81 -6.36 -18.05
N LEU A 177 -12.52 -7.31 -17.16
CA LEU A 177 -12.62 -8.77 -17.40
C LEU A 177 -13.90 -9.39 -16.80
N GLY A 178 -14.89 -8.58 -16.45
CA GLY A 178 -16.19 -9.02 -15.94
C GLY A 178 -17.20 -9.29 -17.05
#